data_a68743c0e892ab4bff170d45bbfb9653
#
_entry.id   a68743c0e892ab4bff170d45bbfb9653
#
_cell.length_a   1.000
_cell.length_b   1.000
_cell.length_c   1.000
_cell.angle_alpha   90.00
_cell.angle_beta   90.00
_cell.angle_gamma   90.00
#
_symmetry.space_group_name_H-M   'P 1'
#
loop_
_entity.id
_entity.type
_entity.pdbx_description
1 polymer ?
#
loop_
_entity_poly.entity_id
_entity_poly.type
_entity_poly.pdbx_seq_one_letter_code
_entity_poly.pdbx_strand_id
1 'polypeptide(L)'
;RDSMQGLGMMQIQSLTLSNDDDQFKLVRWDNVGEITRITNPITVDHTLLRQYLLPGLLRLLSSNRHHDLPQSVYELGTVVRDHKNASRLAFLVAERIGGFAAIRGRIQAFLRDLGASEYEIQTLPDNEGPWLAGRAAKVIVNGKHIGCFGEIDPFVGELFELKVPMNG
;
A
#
# COMPACT_ATOMS: atom_id res chain seq x y z
N ARG A 1 -7.31 13.97 -0.98
CA ARG A 1 -6.08 14.39 -1.67
C ARG A 1 -5.35 15.41 -0.82
N ASP A 2 -5.98 16.50 -0.47
CA ASP A 2 -5.39 17.62 0.28
C ASP A 2 -4.72 17.16 1.58
N SER A 3 -5.37 16.27 2.32
CA SER A 3 -4.82 15.66 3.55
C SER A 3 -3.48 14.95 3.33
N MET A 4 -3.35 14.18 2.25
CA MET A 4 -2.10 13.46 1.93
C MET A 4 -1.00 14.42 1.48
N GLN A 5 -1.35 15.46 0.71
CA GLN A 5 -0.42 16.51 0.33
C GLN A 5 0.01 17.34 1.55
N GLY A 6 -0.92 17.62 2.47
CA GLY A 6 -0.62 18.25 3.76
C GLY A 6 0.34 17.46 4.63
N LEU A 7 0.37 16.13 4.49
CA LEU A 7 1.35 15.25 5.13
C LEU A 7 2.71 15.16 4.36
N GLY A 8 2.91 15.99 3.33
CA GLY A 8 4.14 16.06 2.56
C GLY A 8 4.32 14.92 1.55
N MET A 9 3.24 14.26 1.13
CA MET A 9 3.29 13.15 0.20
C MET A 9 3.01 13.58 -1.23
N MET A 10 3.76 13.01 -2.18
CA MET A 10 3.59 13.24 -3.61
C MET A 10 2.51 12.31 -4.16
N GLN A 11 1.54 12.85 -4.86
CA GLN A 11 0.54 12.04 -5.57
C GLN A 11 1.17 11.39 -6.80
N ILE A 12 0.93 10.10 -6.94
CA ILE A 12 1.28 9.37 -8.16
C ILE A 12 0.02 8.72 -8.76
N GLN A 13 0.14 8.27 -9.99
CA GLN A 13 -0.85 7.44 -10.66
C GLN A 13 -0.12 6.35 -11.43
N SER A 14 -0.29 5.12 -10.98
CA SER A 14 0.29 3.94 -11.62
C SER A 14 -0.72 3.24 -12.55
N LEU A 15 -0.24 2.28 -13.34
CA LEU A 15 -1.10 1.51 -14.24
C LEU A 15 -2.08 0.65 -13.45
N THR A 16 -3.30 0.53 -13.97
CA THR A 16 -4.31 -0.40 -13.44
C THR A 16 -3.98 -1.86 -13.77
N LEU A 17 -3.17 -2.09 -14.80
CA LEU A 17 -2.68 -3.40 -15.20
C LEU A 17 -1.55 -3.87 -14.29
N SER A 18 -1.56 -5.15 -13.93
CA SER A 18 -0.58 -5.78 -13.05
C SER A 18 -0.50 -7.30 -13.32
N ASN A 19 0.13 -8.04 -12.44
CA ASN A 19 0.30 -9.50 -12.53
C ASN A 19 0.15 -10.16 -11.16
N ASP A 20 0.03 -11.50 -11.15
CA ASP A 20 -0.17 -12.28 -9.92
C ASP A 20 0.99 -12.17 -8.93
N ASP A 21 2.22 -12.10 -9.43
CA ASP A 21 3.39 -12.03 -8.55
C ASP A 21 3.39 -10.74 -7.76
N ASP A 22 3.25 -9.59 -8.42
CA ASP A 22 3.22 -8.29 -7.77
C ASP A 22 2.02 -8.12 -6.85
N GLN A 23 0.84 -8.53 -7.30
CA GLN A 23 -0.40 -8.29 -6.56
C GLN A 23 -0.57 -9.19 -5.35
N PHE A 24 -0.06 -10.43 -5.41
CA PHE A 24 -0.37 -11.42 -4.39
C PHE A 24 0.88 -12.07 -3.78
N LYS A 25 1.72 -12.71 -4.59
CA LYS A 25 2.83 -13.53 -4.07
C LYS A 25 3.88 -12.71 -3.34
N LEU A 26 4.38 -11.63 -3.96
CA LEU A 26 5.48 -10.84 -3.40
C LEU A 26 5.06 -10.06 -2.17
N VAL A 27 3.82 -9.60 -2.12
CA VAL A 27 3.25 -8.87 -0.97
C VAL A 27 2.54 -9.77 0.03
N ARG A 28 2.49 -11.09 -0.20
CA ARG A 28 1.87 -12.07 0.70
C ARG A 28 0.39 -11.77 1.00
N TRP A 29 -0.34 -11.26 0.01
CA TRP A 29 -1.78 -11.05 0.09
C TRP A 29 -2.53 -12.04 -0.77
N ASP A 30 -3.68 -12.49 -0.26
CA ASP A 30 -4.64 -13.25 -1.05
C ASP A 30 -5.47 -12.31 -1.93
N ASN A 31 -6.04 -12.86 -3.01
CA ASN A 31 -7.00 -12.12 -3.82
C ASN A 31 -8.30 -11.88 -3.05
N VAL A 32 -8.94 -10.77 -3.33
CA VAL A 32 -10.25 -10.40 -2.78
C VAL A 32 -11.30 -10.58 -3.86
N GLY A 33 -12.12 -11.62 -3.71
CA GLY A 33 -13.13 -11.97 -4.72
C GLY A 33 -12.49 -12.43 -6.03
N GLU A 34 -13.25 -12.35 -7.12
CA GLU A 34 -12.78 -12.76 -8.43
C GLU A 34 -11.77 -11.78 -9.04
N ILE A 35 -10.74 -12.35 -9.69
CA ILE A 35 -9.71 -11.58 -10.40
C ILE A 35 -10.17 -11.32 -11.82
N THR A 36 -10.12 -10.06 -12.25
CA THR A 36 -10.36 -9.70 -13.64
C THR A 36 -9.08 -9.86 -14.45
N ARG A 37 -9.04 -10.84 -15.35
CA ARG A 37 -7.88 -11.18 -16.17
C ARG A 37 -8.01 -10.64 -17.59
N ILE A 38 -6.87 -10.34 -18.20
CA ILE A 38 -6.76 -9.95 -19.61
C ILE A 38 -6.68 -11.21 -20.45
N THR A 39 -7.56 -11.33 -21.44
CA THR A 39 -7.66 -12.54 -22.28
C THR A 39 -6.42 -12.77 -23.14
N ASN A 40 -5.86 -11.72 -23.71
CA ASN A 40 -4.66 -11.77 -24.56
C ASN A 40 -3.65 -10.71 -24.10
N PRO A 41 -2.92 -10.94 -22.99
CA PRO A 41 -1.97 -9.97 -22.48
C PRO A 41 -0.79 -9.81 -23.45
N ILE A 42 -0.38 -8.57 -23.68
CA ILE A 42 0.78 -8.24 -24.53
C ILE A 42 2.09 -8.62 -23.81
N THR A 43 2.11 -8.50 -22.48
CA THR A 43 3.27 -8.82 -21.64
C THR A 43 2.84 -9.65 -20.44
N VAL A 44 3.78 -10.40 -19.87
CA VAL A 44 3.58 -11.15 -18.61
C VAL A 44 3.36 -10.23 -17.39
N ASP A 45 3.78 -8.97 -17.50
CA ASP A 45 3.64 -7.98 -16.44
C ASP A 45 2.21 -7.41 -16.34
N HIS A 46 1.39 -7.60 -17.37
CA HIS A 46 0.06 -6.99 -17.51
C HIS A 46 -1.02 -8.03 -17.81
N THR A 47 -1.20 -8.98 -16.89
CA THR A 47 -2.10 -10.13 -17.08
C THR A 47 -3.45 -9.99 -16.39
N LEU A 48 -3.58 -9.02 -15.48
CA LEU A 48 -4.81 -8.79 -14.72
C LEU A 48 -5.00 -7.31 -14.35
N LEU A 49 -6.20 -6.97 -13.91
CA LEU A 49 -6.50 -5.68 -13.30
C LEU A 49 -6.22 -5.74 -11.80
N ARG A 50 -5.50 -4.76 -11.29
CA ARG A 50 -5.02 -4.71 -9.90
C ARG A 50 -6.15 -4.76 -8.87
N GLN A 51 -5.94 -5.49 -7.78
CA GLN A 51 -6.81 -5.52 -6.61
C GLN A 51 -6.26 -4.67 -5.44
N TYR A 52 -4.96 -4.33 -5.49
CA TYR A 52 -4.24 -3.54 -4.49
C TYR A 52 -3.41 -2.44 -5.15
N LEU A 53 -3.24 -1.31 -4.46
CA LEU A 53 -2.42 -0.18 -4.93
C LEU A 53 -0.97 -0.29 -4.46
N LEU A 54 -0.72 -0.82 -3.27
CA LEU A 54 0.61 -0.87 -2.65
C LEU A 54 1.69 -1.53 -3.54
N PRO A 55 1.42 -2.64 -4.26
CA PRO A 55 2.40 -3.22 -5.17
C PRO A 55 2.88 -2.24 -6.25
N GLY A 56 1.98 -1.42 -6.78
CA GLY A 56 2.32 -0.37 -7.76
C GLY A 56 3.24 0.69 -7.16
N LEU A 57 3.02 1.08 -5.90
CA LEU A 57 3.91 2.00 -5.19
C LEU A 57 5.29 1.39 -4.95
N LEU A 58 5.37 0.11 -4.57
CA LEU A 58 6.64 -0.60 -4.40
C LEU A 58 7.42 -0.67 -5.72
N ARG A 59 6.78 -0.97 -6.84
CA ARG A 59 7.41 -0.96 -8.17
C ARG A 59 7.88 0.44 -8.57
N LEU A 60 7.09 1.47 -8.27
CA LEU A 60 7.48 2.85 -8.51
C LEU A 60 8.77 3.21 -7.76
N LEU A 61 8.83 2.93 -6.46
CA LEU A 61 10.03 3.20 -5.67
C LEU A 61 11.22 2.36 -6.13
N SER A 62 11.01 1.12 -6.55
CA SER A 62 12.05 0.29 -7.15
C SER A 62 12.65 0.93 -8.39
N SER A 63 11.83 1.45 -9.29
CA SER A 63 12.29 2.18 -10.50
C SER A 63 12.99 3.49 -10.16
N ASN A 64 12.69 4.09 -9.01
CA ASN A 64 13.24 5.36 -8.54
C ASN A 64 14.23 5.21 -7.38
N ARG A 65 14.79 4.03 -7.15
CA ARG A 65 15.69 3.71 -6.02
C ARG A 65 16.98 4.53 -5.97
N HIS A 66 17.35 5.17 -7.07
CA HIS A 66 18.53 6.02 -7.19
C HIS A 66 18.28 7.49 -6.80
N HIS A 67 17.03 7.86 -6.54
CA HIS A 67 16.69 9.19 -6.04
C HIS A 67 16.89 9.28 -4.53
N ASP A 68 17.10 10.50 -4.06
CA ASP A 68 17.34 10.80 -2.65
C ASP A 68 16.14 10.44 -1.76
N LEU A 69 16.45 10.11 -0.51
CA LEU A 69 15.47 9.87 0.54
C LEU A 69 15.25 11.16 1.37
N PRO A 70 14.07 11.39 1.93
CA PRO A 70 12.91 10.48 1.92
C PRO A 70 12.11 10.53 0.62
N GLN A 71 11.52 9.38 0.24
CA GLN A 71 10.53 9.33 -0.84
C GLN A 71 9.15 9.01 -0.21
N SER A 72 8.22 9.94 -0.30
CA SER A 72 6.88 9.81 0.27
C SER A 72 5.85 9.95 -0.84
N VAL A 73 5.18 8.87 -1.16
CA VAL A 73 4.24 8.82 -2.29
C VAL A 73 2.89 8.26 -1.87
N TYR A 74 1.82 8.68 -2.54
CA TYR A 74 0.50 8.09 -2.37
C TYR A 74 -0.24 7.99 -3.70
N GLU A 75 -1.17 7.07 -3.76
CA GLU A 75 -2.11 6.93 -4.86
C GLU A 75 -3.54 6.81 -4.34
N LEU A 76 -4.41 7.66 -4.86
CA LEU A 76 -5.86 7.50 -4.77
C LEU A 76 -6.34 6.99 -6.13
N GLY A 77 -6.55 5.69 -6.23
CA GLY A 77 -6.74 5.02 -7.50
C GLY A 77 -7.85 3.96 -7.48
N THR A 78 -8.18 3.49 -8.67
CA THR A 78 -9.15 2.41 -8.88
C THR A 78 -8.46 1.07 -8.78
N VAL A 79 -9.09 0.15 -8.07
CA VAL A 79 -8.80 -1.30 -8.09
C VAL A 79 -10.04 -2.03 -8.58
N VAL A 80 -9.88 -3.28 -9.05
CA VAL A 80 -10.98 -4.09 -9.57
C VAL A 80 -11.10 -5.37 -8.76
N ARG A 81 -12.26 -5.56 -8.14
CA ARG A 81 -12.60 -6.74 -7.32
C ARG A 81 -13.97 -7.23 -7.74
N ASP A 82 -14.14 -8.53 -7.95
CA ASP A 82 -15.39 -9.11 -8.48
C ASP A 82 -15.87 -8.40 -9.76
N HIS A 83 -14.94 -8.08 -10.67
CA HIS A 83 -15.18 -7.34 -11.91
C HIS A 83 -15.81 -5.94 -11.71
N LYS A 84 -15.71 -5.38 -10.51
CA LYS A 84 -16.25 -4.05 -10.17
C LYS A 84 -15.14 -3.10 -9.74
N ASN A 85 -15.26 -1.86 -10.18
CA ASN A 85 -14.36 -0.79 -9.76
C ASN A 85 -14.60 -0.41 -8.30
N ALA A 86 -13.51 -0.21 -7.55
CA ALA A 86 -13.53 0.34 -6.21
C ALA A 86 -12.40 1.34 -6.05
N SER A 87 -12.68 2.50 -5.46
CA SER A 87 -11.65 3.48 -5.12
C SER A 87 -10.93 3.08 -3.84
N ARG A 88 -9.61 3.20 -3.85
CA ARG A 88 -8.74 2.91 -2.71
C ARG A 88 -7.66 3.98 -2.58
N LEU A 89 -7.14 4.10 -1.38
CA LEU A 89 -5.96 4.90 -1.07
C LEU A 89 -4.86 3.96 -0.59
N ALA A 90 -3.66 4.14 -1.12
CA ALA A 90 -2.44 3.59 -0.53
C ALA A 90 -1.37 4.67 -0.50
N PHE A 91 -0.44 4.55 0.44
CA PHE A 91 0.75 5.40 0.48
C PHE A 91 1.95 4.57 0.93
N LEU A 92 3.13 5.06 0.61
CA LEU A 92 4.39 4.42 0.93
C LEU A 92 5.44 5.48 1.20
N VAL A 93 6.15 5.32 2.30
CA VAL A 93 7.24 6.20 2.72
C VAL A 93 8.51 5.39 2.84
N ALA A 94 9.51 5.72 2.04
CA ALA A 94 10.87 5.22 2.14
C ALA A 94 11.73 6.29 2.82
N GLU A 95 12.29 5.98 3.98
CA GLU A 95 13.09 6.91 4.78
C GLU A 95 14.15 6.16 5.59
N ARG A 96 15.30 6.79 5.85
CA ARG A 96 16.41 6.17 6.57
C ARG A 96 16.07 5.88 8.03
N ILE A 97 15.30 6.75 8.64
CA ILE A 97 14.86 6.66 10.03
C ILE A 97 13.35 6.76 10.02
N GLY A 98 12.71 5.65 10.19
CA GLY A 98 11.26 5.53 10.26
C GLY A 98 10.89 4.44 11.24
N GLY A 99 9.64 4.10 11.31
CA GLY A 99 9.16 3.03 12.15
C GLY A 99 7.68 3.10 12.40
N PHE A 100 7.16 2.10 13.09
CA PHE A 100 5.73 1.97 13.35
C PHE A 100 5.12 3.19 14.04
N ALA A 101 5.83 3.85 14.96
CA ALA A 101 5.34 5.06 15.63
C ALA A 101 5.14 6.22 14.65
N ALA A 102 6.04 6.39 13.69
CA ALA A 102 5.95 7.45 12.68
C ALA A 102 4.76 7.23 11.74
N ILE A 103 4.59 6.01 11.24
CA ILE A 103 3.46 5.69 10.36
C ILE A 103 2.12 5.78 11.10
N ARG A 104 2.07 5.31 12.35
CA ARG A 104 0.87 5.46 13.20
C ARG A 104 0.49 6.93 13.38
N GLY A 105 1.46 7.82 13.61
CA GLY A 105 1.23 9.26 13.71
C GLY A 105 0.65 9.85 12.44
N ARG A 106 1.14 9.45 11.26
CA ARG A 106 0.61 9.87 9.96
C ARG A 106 -0.83 9.41 9.75
N ILE A 107 -1.14 8.15 10.09
CA ILE A 107 -2.52 7.63 10.02
C ILE A 107 -3.46 8.40 10.95
N GLN A 108 -3.04 8.67 12.18
CA GLN A 108 -3.86 9.42 13.13
C GLN A 108 -4.10 10.87 12.66
N ALA A 109 -3.09 11.52 12.08
CA ALA A 109 -3.23 12.84 11.49
C ALA A 109 -4.21 12.83 10.30
N PHE A 110 -4.08 11.84 9.42
CA PHE A 110 -4.97 11.64 8.29
C PHE A 110 -6.44 11.42 8.72
N LEU A 111 -6.68 10.53 9.68
CA LEU A 111 -8.03 10.25 10.19
C LEU A 111 -8.65 11.49 10.83
N ARG A 112 -7.88 12.25 11.59
CA ARG A 112 -8.33 13.52 12.19
C ARG A 112 -8.72 14.55 11.13
N ASP A 113 -7.90 14.68 10.10
CA ASP A 113 -8.15 15.61 9.00
C ASP A 113 -9.41 15.24 8.19
N LEU A 114 -9.72 13.95 8.10
CA LEU A 114 -10.97 13.45 7.52
C LEU A 114 -12.19 13.57 8.45
N GLY A 115 -12.01 14.05 9.68
CA GLY A 115 -13.09 14.19 10.65
C GLY A 115 -13.52 12.87 11.30
N ALA A 116 -12.69 11.83 11.24
CA ALA A 116 -12.96 10.57 11.95
C ALA A 116 -12.77 10.78 13.46
N SER A 117 -13.87 10.90 14.20
CA SER A 117 -13.84 11.11 15.65
C SER A 117 -13.75 9.80 16.44
N GLU A 118 -14.29 8.71 15.89
CA GLU A 118 -14.30 7.40 16.51
C GLU A 118 -13.58 6.38 15.63
N TYR A 119 -12.38 6.02 16.04
CA TYR A 119 -11.60 4.98 15.37
C TYR A 119 -10.79 4.16 16.37
N GLU A 120 -10.50 2.94 16.00
CA GLU A 120 -9.62 2.02 16.71
C GLU A 120 -8.45 1.61 15.82
N ILE A 121 -7.29 1.46 16.46
CA ILE A 121 -6.10 0.87 15.82
C ILE A 121 -5.83 -0.43 16.56
N GLN A 122 -6.00 -1.56 15.87
CA GLN A 122 -5.80 -2.90 16.42
C GLN A 122 -4.61 -3.56 15.74
N THR A 123 -3.77 -4.26 16.52
CA THR A 123 -2.63 -5.00 15.98
C THR A 123 -3.09 -6.05 14.97
N LEU A 124 -2.39 -6.16 13.85
CA LEU A 124 -2.57 -7.27 12.92
C LEU A 124 -1.84 -8.51 13.43
N PRO A 125 -2.38 -9.73 13.17
CA PRO A 125 -1.64 -10.95 13.36
C PRO A 125 -0.33 -10.97 12.55
N ASP A 126 0.68 -11.65 13.08
CA ASP A 126 1.93 -11.85 12.37
C ASP A 126 1.69 -12.63 11.06
N ASN A 127 2.47 -12.33 10.04
CA ASN A 127 2.41 -12.93 8.71
C ASN A 127 1.17 -12.58 7.85
N GLU A 128 0.41 -11.55 8.19
CA GLU A 128 -0.59 -11.00 7.29
C GLU A 128 0.03 -9.93 6.38
N GLY A 129 0.08 -10.20 5.07
CA GLY A 129 0.53 -9.24 4.05
C GLY A 129 2.02 -8.91 4.08
N PRO A 130 2.41 -7.74 3.54
CA PRO A 130 3.80 -7.34 3.35
C PRO A 130 4.49 -6.80 4.61
N TRP A 131 3.86 -6.93 5.77
CA TRP A 131 4.25 -6.25 6.99
C TRP A 131 5.30 -7.04 7.79
N LEU A 132 6.18 -6.30 8.46
CA LEU A 132 7.06 -6.84 9.46
C LEU A 132 6.24 -7.31 10.67
N ALA A 133 6.50 -8.52 11.16
CA ALA A 133 5.81 -9.11 12.30
C ALA A 133 5.81 -8.20 13.53
N GLY A 134 4.66 -8.02 14.16
CA GLY A 134 4.48 -7.12 15.30
C GLY A 134 4.53 -5.62 14.98
N ARG A 135 4.63 -5.25 13.70
CA ARG A 135 4.78 -3.87 13.25
C ARG A 135 3.70 -3.43 12.27
N ALA A 136 2.50 -4.00 12.40
CA ALA A 136 1.35 -3.64 11.58
C ALA A 136 0.07 -3.57 12.39
N ALA A 137 -0.87 -2.78 11.89
CA ALA A 137 -2.17 -2.60 12.51
C ALA A 137 -3.26 -2.41 11.46
N LYS A 138 -4.48 -2.76 11.82
CA LYS A 138 -5.70 -2.44 11.08
C LYS A 138 -6.38 -1.22 11.68
N VAL A 139 -7.07 -0.48 10.83
CA VAL A 139 -7.85 0.71 11.19
C VAL A 139 -9.33 0.36 11.11
N ILE A 140 -10.03 0.64 12.19
CA ILE A 140 -11.48 0.44 12.30
C ILE A 140 -12.10 1.82 12.54
N VAL A 141 -13.03 2.23 11.72
CA VAL A 141 -13.80 3.49 11.88
C VAL A 141 -15.27 3.13 11.95
N ASN A 142 -15.95 3.59 12.99
CA ASN A 142 -17.36 3.29 13.24
C ASN A 142 -17.66 1.76 13.19
N GLY A 143 -16.78 0.96 13.77
CA GLY A 143 -16.90 -0.51 13.80
C GLY A 143 -16.57 -1.21 12.46
N LYS A 144 -16.21 -0.48 11.40
CA LYS A 144 -15.89 -1.03 10.09
C LYS A 144 -14.39 -1.00 9.83
N HIS A 145 -13.81 -2.15 9.44
CA HIS A 145 -12.43 -2.22 8.97
C HIS A 145 -12.28 -1.47 7.65
N ILE A 146 -11.44 -0.43 7.63
CA ILE A 146 -11.23 0.43 6.47
C ILE A 146 -9.87 0.26 5.80
N GLY A 147 -8.89 -0.30 6.50
CA GLY A 147 -7.54 -0.50 5.96
C GLY A 147 -6.55 -0.98 7.00
N CYS A 148 -5.33 -1.19 6.56
CA CYS A 148 -4.20 -1.58 7.39
C CYS A 148 -2.96 -0.74 7.03
N PHE A 149 -2.01 -0.70 7.95
CA PHE A 149 -0.74 0.00 7.78
C PHE A 149 0.35 -0.67 8.62
N GLY A 150 1.61 -0.43 8.26
CA GLY A 150 2.72 -0.97 9.02
C GLY A 150 4.09 -0.69 8.42
N GLU A 151 5.10 -1.29 9.03
CA GLU A 151 6.43 -1.35 8.45
C GLU A 151 6.47 -2.48 7.42
N ILE A 152 7.01 -2.20 6.23
CA ILE A 152 7.22 -3.24 5.21
C ILE A 152 8.32 -4.18 5.69
N ASP A 153 8.06 -5.48 5.61
CA ASP A 153 9.07 -6.50 5.88
C ASP A 153 10.27 -6.31 4.93
N PRO A 154 11.51 -6.18 5.44
CA PRO A 154 12.69 -6.06 4.60
C PRO A 154 12.81 -7.14 3.54
N PHE A 155 12.35 -8.37 3.82
CA PHE A 155 12.32 -9.46 2.85
C PHE A 155 11.38 -9.13 1.66
N VAL A 156 10.21 -8.57 1.93
CA VAL A 156 9.30 -8.10 0.87
C VAL A 156 9.95 -6.95 0.10
N GLY A 157 10.59 -6.01 0.79
CA GLY A 157 11.34 -4.93 0.15
C GLY A 157 12.39 -5.46 -0.84
N GLU A 158 13.17 -6.46 -0.45
CA GLU A 158 14.19 -7.09 -1.32
C GLU A 158 13.59 -7.73 -2.58
N LEU A 159 12.40 -8.33 -2.50
CA LEU A 159 11.69 -8.89 -3.66
C LEU A 159 11.32 -7.81 -4.69
N PHE A 160 11.16 -6.56 -4.25
CA PHE A 160 11.00 -5.38 -5.11
C PHE A 160 12.31 -4.62 -5.36
N GLU A 161 13.47 -5.22 -5.05
CA GLU A 161 14.79 -4.61 -5.17
C GLU A 161 14.99 -3.32 -4.33
N LEU A 162 14.30 -3.22 -3.22
CA LEU A 162 14.35 -2.09 -2.29
C LEU A 162 15.05 -2.52 -0.99
N LYS A 163 16.11 -1.77 -0.62
CA LYS A 163 16.94 -2.05 0.57
C LYS A 163 16.85 -0.97 1.64
N VAL A 164 15.81 -0.15 1.58
CA VAL A 164 15.58 0.95 2.51
C VAL A 164 14.38 0.64 3.41
N PRO A 165 14.34 1.13 4.66
CA PRO A 165 13.15 1.00 5.49
C PRO A 165 11.95 1.68 4.85
N MET A 166 10.80 1.00 4.86
CA MET A 166 9.57 1.51 4.26
C MET A 166 8.39 1.30 5.19
N ASN A 167 7.45 2.24 5.12
CA ASN A 167 6.19 2.23 5.88
C ASN A 167 5.03 2.62 4.95
N GLY A 168 3.90 1.98 5.08
CA GLY A 168 2.74 2.27 4.23
C GLY A 168 1.41 1.88 4.86
#